data_7f2a0d0acd1a70196956a2cf122b1734
#
_entry.id   7f2a0d0acd1a70196956a2cf122b1734
#
_cell.length_a   1.000
_cell.length_b   1.000
_cell.length_c   1.000
_cell.angle_alpha   90.00
_cell.angle_beta   90.00
_cell.angle_gamma   90.00
#
_symmetry.space_group_name_H-M   'P 1'
#
loop_
_entity.id
_entity.type
_entity.pdbx_description
1 polymer ?
#
loop_
_entity_poly.entity_id
_entity_poly.type
_entity_poly.pdbx_seq_one_letter_code
_entity_poly.pdbx_strand_id
1 'polypeptide(L)'
;MKIVECVPNFSEGRRETVIEQIVAAMEGCPGAQVLDVQSDPDHNRSVVTLVGVPQAAVEAAFQGIAVAAELIDMNHHGGGHPRMGATDVVPFVPIGESTMQDCVELARQL
;
A
#
# COMPACT_ATOMS: atom_id res chain seq x y z
N MET A 1 -8.20 17.47 12.94
CA MET A 1 -7.34 16.28 12.93
C MET A 1 -6.73 16.10 11.54
N LYS A 2 -5.45 15.87 11.49
CA LYS A 2 -4.78 15.56 10.21
C LYS A 2 -5.02 14.12 9.83
N ILE A 3 -5.44 13.89 8.58
CA ILE A 3 -5.66 12.57 8.01
C ILE A 3 -5.01 12.55 6.63
N VAL A 4 -4.40 11.44 6.29
CA VAL A 4 -3.86 11.23 4.95
C VAL A 4 -4.42 9.95 4.36
N GLU A 5 -4.52 9.93 3.04
CA GLU A 5 -4.82 8.73 2.28
C GLU A 5 -3.52 8.20 1.70
N CYS A 6 -3.36 6.90 1.71
CA CYS A 6 -2.21 6.25 1.10
C CYS A 6 -2.72 5.15 0.18
N VAL A 7 -2.15 5.06 -1.02
CA VAL A 7 -2.66 4.15 -2.06
C VAL A 7 -1.52 3.28 -2.60
N PRO A 8 -0.96 2.39 -1.78
CA PRO A 8 0.10 1.50 -2.26
C PRO A 8 -0.39 0.56 -3.35
N ASN A 9 0.46 0.34 -4.34
CA ASN A 9 0.23 -0.58 -5.44
C ASN A 9 1.20 -1.74 -5.32
N PHE A 10 0.67 -2.96 -5.32
CA PHE A 10 1.45 -4.19 -5.15
C PHE A 10 1.45 -5.02 -6.42
N SER A 11 2.56 -5.68 -6.70
CA SER A 11 2.73 -6.54 -7.88
C SER A 11 2.14 -7.94 -7.66
N GLU A 12 0.90 -7.98 -7.19
CA GLU A 12 0.16 -9.21 -6.99
C GLU A 12 -1.33 -8.94 -7.22
N GLY A 13 -1.94 -9.59 -8.19
CA GLY A 13 -3.36 -9.44 -8.48
C GLY A 13 -4.08 -10.76 -8.69
N ARG A 14 -3.39 -11.89 -8.44
CA ARG A 14 -3.93 -13.23 -8.71
C ARG A 14 -4.05 -14.09 -7.47
N ARG A 15 -3.11 -14.00 -6.54
CA ARG A 15 -3.10 -14.82 -5.31
C ARG A 15 -3.79 -14.08 -4.18
N GLU A 16 -5.07 -14.37 -3.98
CA GLU A 16 -5.87 -13.71 -2.96
C GLU A 16 -5.29 -13.83 -1.55
N THR A 17 -4.70 -14.99 -1.23
CA THR A 17 -4.10 -15.19 0.10
C THR A 17 -2.96 -14.22 0.37
N VAL A 18 -2.16 -13.88 -0.65
CA VAL A 18 -1.09 -12.89 -0.51
C VAL A 18 -1.68 -11.50 -0.28
N ILE A 19 -2.69 -11.15 -1.07
CA ILE A 19 -3.36 -9.85 -0.95
C ILE A 19 -4.00 -9.71 0.44
N GLU A 20 -4.66 -10.75 0.93
CA GLU A 20 -5.28 -10.76 2.25
C GLU A 20 -4.26 -10.57 3.38
N GLN A 21 -3.08 -11.17 3.25
CA GLN A 21 -2.03 -11.02 4.25
C GLN A 21 -1.45 -9.60 4.25
N ILE A 22 -1.30 -9.00 3.07
CA ILE A 22 -0.86 -7.60 2.97
C ILE A 22 -1.88 -6.67 3.64
N VAL A 23 -3.16 -6.85 3.33
CA VAL A 23 -4.25 -6.04 3.90
C VAL A 23 -4.34 -6.22 5.41
N ALA A 24 -4.24 -7.47 5.90
CA ALA A 24 -4.28 -7.75 7.33
C ALA A 24 -3.14 -7.06 8.08
N ALA A 25 -1.94 -7.02 7.49
CA ALA A 25 -0.80 -6.34 8.10
C ALA A 25 -1.06 -4.84 8.23
N MET A 26 -1.70 -4.24 7.23
CA MET A 26 -2.05 -2.82 7.26
C MET A 26 -3.14 -2.51 8.28
N GLU A 27 -4.19 -3.34 8.33
CA GLU A 27 -5.31 -3.16 9.26
C GLU A 27 -4.92 -3.39 10.71
N GLY A 28 -3.81 -4.06 10.96
CA GLY A 28 -3.29 -4.26 12.29
C GLY A 28 -2.71 -3.02 12.95
N CYS A 29 -2.57 -1.91 12.22
CA CYS A 29 -1.99 -0.68 12.74
C CYS A 29 -3.09 0.23 13.31
N PRO A 30 -3.07 0.51 14.64
CA PRO A 30 -4.05 1.43 15.23
C PRO A 30 -3.97 2.82 14.58
N GLY A 31 -5.13 3.38 14.27
CA GLY A 31 -5.21 4.70 13.64
C GLY A 31 -5.21 4.68 12.12
N ALA A 32 -5.10 3.50 11.51
CA ALA A 32 -5.18 3.34 10.06
C ALA A 32 -6.34 2.39 9.73
N GLN A 33 -6.98 2.64 8.58
CA GLN A 33 -8.11 1.83 8.11
C GLN A 33 -8.00 1.62 6.60
N VAL A 34 -8.15 0.37 6.17
CA VAL A 34 -8.24 0.04 4.74
C VAL A 34 -9.67 0.31 4.28
N LEU A 35 -9.82 1.11 3.24
CA LEU A 35 -11.12 1.46 2.68
C LEU A 35 -11.49 0.64 1.46
N ASP A 36 -10.52 0.22 0.66
CA ASP A 36 -10.78 -0.44 -0.60
C ASP A 36 -9.59 -1.27 -1.04
N VAL A 37 -9.87 -2.37 -1.73
CA VAL A 37 -8.86 -3.24 -2.33
C VAL A 37 -9.34 -3.59 -3.73
N GLN A 38 -8.56 -3.24 -4.74
CA GLN A 38 -8.88 -3.58 -6.12
C GLN A 38 -7.75 -4.42 -6.71
N SER A 39 -8.10 -5.54 -7.32
CA SER A 39 -7.12 -6.45 -7.91
C SER A 39 -7.36 -6.59 -9.40
N ASP A 40 -6.27 -6.59 -10.16
CA ASP A 40 -6.28 -6.77 -11.61
C ASP A 40 -5.44 -8.01 -11.95
N PRO A 41 -6.10 -9.15 -12.23
CA PRO A 41 -5.36 -10.38 -12.57
C PRO A 41 -4.60 -10.30 -13.89
N ASP A 42 -5.09 -9.50 -14.83
CA ASP A 42 -4.46 -9.37 -16.15
C ASP A 42 -3.09 -8.69 -16.06
N HIS A 43 -2.99 -7.66 -15.22
CA HIS A 43 -1.74 -6.96 -14.96
C HIS A 43 -1.01 -7.49 -13.73
N ASN A 44 -1.63 -8.45 -13.03
CA ASN A 44 -1.12 -9.04 -11.79
C ASN A 44 -0.74 -7.95 -10.78
N ARG A 45 -1.71 -7.10 -10.47
CA ARG A 45 -1.51 -5.92 -9.61
C ARG A 45 -2.71 -5.71 -8.70
N SER A 46 -2.45 -5.18 -7.51
CA SER A 46 -3.49 -4.78 -6.57
C SER A 46 -3.24 -3.36 -6.09
N VAL A 47 -4.31 -2.62 -5.89
CA VAL A 47 -4.28 -1.27 -5.36
C VAL A 47 -5.07 -1.27 -4.05
N VAL A 48 -4.41 -0.89 -2.97
CA VAL A 48 -5.05 -0.83 -1.65
C VAL A 48 -5.17 0.63 -1.24
N THR A 49 -6.37 1.06 -0.89
CA THR A 49 -6.61 2.42 -0.40
C THR A 49 -6.77 2.40 1.10
N LEU A 50 -5.91 3.12 1.81
CA LEU A 50 -6.02 3.25 3.26
C LEU A 50 -6.04 4.72 3.68
N VAL A 51 -6.64 4.99 4.83
CA VAL A 51 -6.63 6.32 5.45
C VAL A 51 -6.19 6.17 6.90
N GLY A 52 -5.62 7.22 7.44
CA GLY A 52 -5.23 7.22 8.84
C GLY A 52 -4.61 8.53 9.25
N VAL A 53 -4.41 8.68 10.58
CA VAL A 53 -3.57 9.76 11.06
C VAL A 53 -2.16 9.54 10.48
N PRO A 54 -1.37 10.62 10.25
CA PRO A 54 -0.15 10.50 9.45
C PRO A 54 0.80 9.38 9.84
N GLN A 55 1.15 9.26 11.13
CA GLN A 55 2.10 8.23 11.56
C GLN A 55 1.52 6.81 11.42
N ALA A 56 0.22 6.65 11.64
CA ALA A 56 -0.43 5.35 11.46
C ALA A 56 -0.47 4.94 9.98
N ALA A 57 -0.70 5.90 9.09
CA ALA A 57 -0.69 5.63 7.65
C ALA A 57 0.68 5.16 7.16
N VAL A 58 1.76 5.81 7.62
CA VAL A 58 3.13 5.40 7.29
C VAL A 58 3.42 4.02 7.83
N GLU A 59 3.07 3.75 9.09
CA GLU A 59 3.30 2.45 9.70
C GLU A 59 2.54 1.33 8.98
N ALA A 60 1.27 1.59 8.66
CA ALA A 60 0.46 0.62 7.91
C ALA A 60 1.06 0.34 6.53
N ALA A 61 1.46 1.39 5.81
CA ALA A 61 2.11 1.24 4.51
C ALA A 61 3.40 0.43 4.63
N PHE A 62 4.22 0.71 5.63
CA PHE A 62 5.46 -0.03 5.88
C PHE A 62 5.18 -1.51 6.13
N GLN A 63 4.19 -1.83 6.95
CA GLN A 63 3.84 -3.23 7.24
C GLN A 63 3.36 -3.96 5.98
N GLY A 64 2.55 -3.30 5.16
CA GLY A 64 2.10 -3.86 3.89
C GLY A 64 3.25 -4.10 2.92
N ILE A 65 4.18 -3.16 2.83
CA ILE A 65 5.38 -3.28 1.98
C ILE A 65 6.26 -4.44 2.45
N ALA A 66 6.45 -4.58 3.76
CA ALA A 66 7.27 -5.65 4.32
C ALA A 66 6.69 -7.03 3.98
N VAL A 67 5.38 -7.20 4.15
CA VAL A 67 4.70 -8.46 3.80
C VAL A 67 4.79 -8.72 2.31
N ALA A 68 4.58 -7.70 1.48
CA ALA A 68 4.68 -7.84 0.03
C ALA A 68 6.08 -8.28 -0.39
N ALA A 69 7.12 -7.68 0.19
CA ALA A 69 8.51 -8.04 -0.12
C ALA A 69 8.81 -9.49 0.24
N GLU A 70 8.19 -10.00 1.29
CA GLU A 70 8.37 -11.38 1.75
C GLU A 70 7.63 -12.39 0.87
N LEU A 71 6.41 -12.06 0.44
CA LEU A 71 5.50 -13.01 -0.20
C LEU A 71 5.48 -12.94 -1.73
N ILE A 72 5.90 -11.84 -2.32
CA ILE A 72 5.87 -11.68 -3.79
C ILE A 72 7.23 -11.97 -4.37
N ASP A 73 7.28 -12.99 -5.24
CA ASP A 73 8.50 -13.38 -5.94
C ASP A 73 8.53 -12.76 -7.34
N MET A 74 9.33 -11.73 -7.51
CA MET A 74 9.45 -11.00 -8.77
C MET A 74 10.16 -11.78 -9.87
N ASN A 75 10.91 -12.82 -9.52
CA ASN A 75 11.58 -13.68 -10.51
C ASN A 75 10.60 -14.54 -11.29
N HIS A 76 9.45 -14.85 -10.69
CA HIS A 76 8.40 -15.66 -11.31
C HIS A 76 7.16 -14.87 -11.61
N HIS A 77 7.27 -13.53 -11.56
CA HIS A 77 6.13 -12.66 -11.74
C HIS A 77 5.78 -12.52 -13.22
N GLY A 78 4.49 -12.68 -13.54
CA GLY A 78 3.95 -12.40 -14.86
C GLY A 78 2.87 -11.35 -14.78
N GLY A 79 2.88 -10.40 -15.67
CA GLY A 79 1.88 -9.34 -15.70
C GLY A 79 1.91 -8.60 -17.01
N GLY A 80 0.96 -7.68 -17.18
CA GLY A 80 0.77 -6.94 -18.41
C GLY A 80 1.73 -5.77 -18.60
N HIS A 81 2.53 -5.43 -17.61
CA HIS A 81 3.48 -4.33 -17.69
C HIS A 81 4.70 -4.58 -16.80
N PRO A 82 5.80 -3.82 -17.03
CA PRO A 82 7.02 -3.97 -16.26
C PRO A 82 6.81 -3.74 -14.76
N ARG A 83 7.60 -4.44 -13.95
CA ARG A 83 7.58 -4.32 -12.50
C ARG A 83 8.93 -3.83 -12.00
N MET A 84 8.91 -2.93 -11.03
CA MET A 84 10.12 -2.41 -10.38
C MET A 84 10.39 -3.12 -9.06
N GLY A 85 9.37 -3.76 -8.46
CA GLY A 85 9.48 -4.48 -7.20
C GLY A 85 8.13 -4.96 -6.73
N ALA A 86 8.10 -5.63 -5.57
CA ALA A 86 6.88 -6.16 -4.97
C ALA A 86 5.87 -5.04 -4.68
N THR A 87 6.36 -3.90 -4.23
CA THR A 87 5.56 -2.68 -4.08
C THR A 87 6.00 -1.70 -5.15
N ASP A 88 5.08 -1.34 -6.02
CA ASP A 88 5.38 -0.54 -7.21
C ASP A 88 5.43 0.95 -6.89
N VAL A 89 4.36 1.51 -6.35
CA VAL A 89 4.28 2.91 -5.93
C VAL A 89 3.49 3.02 -4.63
N VAL A 90 3.78 4.06 -3.85
CA VAL A 90 3.11 4.33 -2.57
C VAL A 90 2.80 5.83 -2.46
N PRO A 91 1.76 6.31 -3.17
CA PRO A 91 1.39 7.72 -3.09
C PRO A 91 0.65 8.06 -1.79
N PHE A 92 0.90 9.26 -1.29
CA PHE A 92 0.16 9.86 -0.17
C PHE A 92 -0.64 11.05 -0.66
N VAL A 93 -1.88 11.16 -0.20
CA VAL A 93 -2.79 12.23 -0.60
C VAL A 93 -3.29 12.95 0.65
N PRO A 94 -3.17 14.28 0.73
CA PRO A 94 -3.64 15.02 1.90
C PRO A 94 -5.16 15.06 1.95
N ILE A 95 -5.72 14.85 3.15
CA ILE A 95 -7.16 14.92 3.42
C ILE A 95 -7.35 15.73 4.69
N GLY A 96 -8.50 16.42 4.79
CA GLY A 96 -8.83 17.19 5.97
C GLY A 96 -7.84 18.33 6.19
N GLU A 97 -7.22 18.37 7.36
CA GLU A 97 -6.26 19.41 7.73
C GLU A 97 -4.83 19.13 7.30
N SER A 98 -4.57 17.98 6.67
CA SER A 98 -3.23 17.65 6.20
C SER A 98 -2.89 18.44 4.93
N THR A 99 -1.58 18.56 4.65
CA THR A 99 -1.06 19.34 3.52
C THR A 99 -0.16 18.48 2.65
N MET A 100 0.17 18.98 1.46
CA MET A 100 1.15 18.32 0.59
C MET A 100 2.51 18.19 1.27
N GLN A 101 2.88 19.19 2.10
CA GLN A 101 4.15 19.10 2.84
C GLN A 101 4.11 17.95 3.84
N ASP A 102 2.99 17.72 4.50
CA ASP A 102 2.82 16.56 5.38
C ASP A 102 3.06 15.27 4.61
N CYS A 103 2.50 15.16 3.40
CA CYS A 103 2.67 13.96 2.57
C CYS A 103 4.12 13.76 2.11
N VAL A 104 4.82 14.85 1.78
CA VAL A 104 6.24 14.78 1.42
C VAL A 104 7.07 14.24 2.59
N GLU A 105 6.81 14.71 3.80
CA GLU A 105 7.51 14.22 4.99
C GLU A 105 7.24 12.73 5.23
N LEU A 106 6.01 12.29 5.05
CA LEU A 106 5.66 10.87 5.21
C LEU A 106 6.35 9.99 4.16
N ALA A 107 6.38 10.45 2.92
CA ALA A 107 7.03 9.73 1.85
C ALA A 107 8.53 9.55 2.12
N ARG A 108 9.17 10.53 2.75
CA ARG A 108 10.58 10.43 3.13
C ARG A 108 10.84 9.41 4.22
N GLN A 109 9.89 9.21 5.12
CA GLN A 109 10.02 8.22 6.20
C GLN A 109 9.94 6.78 5.66
N LEU A 110 9.26 6.61 4.56
CA LEU A 110 9.03 5.30 3.97
C LEU A 110 10.15 4.90 3.02
#